data_e027cc2db61aa95c554864317ec94fbd
#
_entry.id   e027cc2db61aa95c554864317ec94fbd
#
_cell.length_a   1.000
_cell.length_b   1.000
_cell.length_c   1.000
_cell.angle_alpha   90.00
_cell.angle_beta   90.00
_cell.angle_gamma   90.00
#
_symmetry.space_group_name_H-M   'P 1'
#
loop_
_entity.id
_entity.type
_entity.pdbx_description
1 polymer ?
#
loop_
_entity_poly.entity_id
_entity_poly.type
_entity_poly.pdbx_seq_one_letter_code
_entity_poly.pdbx_strand_id
1 'polypeptide(L)'
;MSPTEPGFKLFAARLSRTAAMPFIMLTALVDMISIGLIIPVLPVLVGSLTGTQTDQALWYGVVTFSFSLANFFGSPFLGALSDSYGRRPVLLIGFSGLMLSFFTTALATSIAMLIVIRLVAGAMQANLSVASAYVADITPPEQRAKRFGMMGAMFGVGFILGPVIGGLLGSINLRLPFYAAGSLAFLNLLYGYFVLPESLPISRRHAFEWKTANPFSALRRLTQLKDVAPLAVVVACSGLAQFVLYTCWVLYTTFKFGWGPKENGWSLAAVGVVTAIVQGLLLGRILKLISVRRLAVLGLTSSMLAYALWGAATRSWMMYAIIFVNLLGATVSSTIQSIISSAADAQNQGKTLGAVGGINSLMAVIAPAIGAPLLTMVSHLPRGDWRIGAPFYFCALLQAAALFLTVAHFRSKRTARLAIHA
;
A
#
# COMPACT_ATOMS: atom_id res chain seq x y z
N MET A 1 -38.89 -21.57 -18.04
CA MET A 1 -38.32 -20.33 -18.59
C MET A 1 -37.31 -20.72 -19.65
N SER A 2 -37.52 -20.34 -20.89
CA SER A 2 -36.56 -20.65 -21.96
C SER A 2 -35.31 -19.76 -21.83
N PRO A 3 -34.09 -20.19 -22.25
CA PRO A 3 -32.87 -19.39 -22.18
C PRO A 3 -32.91 -18.05 -22.94
N THR A 4 -33.95 -17.88 -23.77
CA THR A 4 -34.18 -16.70 -24.61
C THR A 4 -35.07 -15.64 -23.97
N GLU A 5 -35.80 -15.98 -22.89
CA GLU A 5 -36.69 -15.04 -22.21
C GLU A 5 -35.93 -13.90 -21.50
N PRO A 6 -36.41 -12.65 -21.58
CA PRO A 6 -35.78 -11.51 -20.90
C PRO A 6 -35.61 -11.72 -19.38
N GLY A 7 -36.56 -12.43 -18.75
CA GLY A 7 -36.52 -12.78 -17.34
C GLY A 7 -35.40 -13.75 -16.97
N PHE A 8 -35.13 -14.75 -17.83
CA PHE A 8 -34.02 -15.68 -17.61
C PHE A 8 -32.65 -14.99 -17.74
N LYS A 9 -32.48 -14.10 -18.72
CA LYS A 9 -31.28 -13.31 -18.90
C LYS A 9 -31.02 -12.36 -17.71
N LEU A 10 -32.08 -11.73 -17.18
CA LEU A 10 -32.02 -10.91 -15.99
C LEU A 10 -31.69 -11.70 -14.73
N PHE A 11 -32.26 -12.90 -14.57
CA PHE A 11 -32.00 -13.81 -13.46
C PHE A 11 -30.57 -14.38 -13.53
N ALA A 12 -30.12 -14.82 -14.68
CA ALA A 12 -28.76 -15.28 -14.92
C ALA A 12 -27.74 -14.17 -14.70
N ALA A 13 -28.00 -12.91 -15.12
CA ALA A 13 -27.17 -11.75 -14.87
C ALA A 13 -27.15 -11.35 -13.39
N ARG A 14 -28.23 -11.53 -12.64
CA ARG A 14 -28.27 -11.34 -11.19
C ARG A 14 -27.46 -12.39 -10.45
N LEU A 15 -27.58 -13.66 -10.81
CA LEU A 15 -26.80 -14.77 -10.24
C LEU A 15 -25.31 -14.59 -10.52
N SER A 16 -24.92 -14.20 -11.73
CA SER A 16 -23.53 -13.93 -12.07
C SER A 16 -22.95 -12.74 -11.28
N ARG A 17 -23.71 -11.66 -11.07
CA ARG A 17 -23.30 -10.51 -10.24
C ARG A 17 -23.18 -10.86 -8.76
N THR A 18 -24.05 -11.72 -8.24
CA THR A 18 -24.00 -12.17 -6.84
C THR A 18 -22.79 -13.08 -6.61
N ALA A 19 -22.44 -13.93 -7.56
CA ALA A 19 -21.26 -14.79 -7.51
C ALA A 19 -19.94 -14.03 -7.71
N ALA A 20 -19.96 -12.90 -8.42
CA ALA A 20 -18.76 -12.10 -8.67
C ALA A 20 -18.19 -11.44 -7.41
N MET A 21 -19.04 -11.10 -6.42
CA MET A 21 -18.58 -10.43 -5.20
C MET A 21 -17.70 -11.32 -4.30
N PRO A 22 -18.10 -12.54 -3.92
CA PRO A 22 -17.21 -13.45 -3.18
C PRO A 22 -15.91 -13.73 -3.95
N PHE A 23 -16.00 -13.84 -5.28
CA PHE A 23 -14.83 -14.00 -6.13
C PHE A 23 -13.82 -12.87 -5.91
N ILE A 24 -14.23 -11.60 -6.12
CA ILE A 24 -13.30 -10.47 -6.05
C ILE A 24 -12.75 -10.28 -4.63
N MET A 25 -13.51 -10.64 -3.59
CA MET A 25 -13.04 -10.63 -2.20
C MET A 25 -11.96 -11.69 -1.96
N LEU A 26 -12.16 -12.91 -2.45
CA LEU A 26 -11.16 -13.97 -2.37
C LEU A 26 -9.90 -13.62 -3.17
N THR A 27 -10.07 -13.08 -4.37
CA THR A 27 -8.97 -12.58 -5.20
C THR A 27 -8.14 -11.52 -4.46
N ALA A 28 -8.80 -10.54 -3.84
CA ALA A 28 -8.13 -9.50 -3.06
C ALA A 28 -7.36 -10.07 -1.86
N LEU A 29 -7.93 -11.06 -1.18
CA LEU A 29 -7.27 -11.76 -0.08
C LEU A 29 -6.03 -12.51 -0.56
N VAL A 30 -6.16 -13.31 -1.63
CA VAL A 30 -5.06 -14.11 -2.20
C VAL A 30 -3.93 -13.21 -2.73
N ASP A 31 -4.26 -12.10 -3.39
CA ASP A 31 -3.27 -11.11 -3.84
C ASP A 31 -2.48 -10.54 -2.66
N MET A 32 -3.16 -10.16 -1.57
CA MET A 32 -2.50 -9.60 -0.40
C MET A 32 -1.67 -10.64 0.36
N ILE A 33 -2.12 -11.87 0.46
CA ILE A 33 -1.31 -12.97 1.02
C ILE A 33 -0.06 -13.16 0.15
N SER A 34 -0.21 -13.21 -1.17
CA SER A 34 0.90 -13.43 -2.11
C SER A 34 1.95 -12.32 -2.03
N ILE A 35 1.52 -11.07 -1.95
CA ILE A 35 2.41 -9.92 -1.75
C ILE A 35 3.06 -9.98 -0.36
N GLY A 36 2.27 -10.27 0.67
CA GLY A 36 2.74 -10.36 2.05
C GLY A 36 3.80 -11.44 2.26
N LEU A 37 3.69 -12.59 1.57
CA LEU A 37 4.65 -13.69 1.63
C LEU A 37 6.09 -13.26 1.31
N ILE A 38 6.27 -12.34 0.38
CA ILE A 38 7.60 -11.95 -0.10
C ILE A 38 8.24 -10.81 0.71
N ILE A 39 7.45 -10.03 1.45
CA ILE A 39 7.96 -8.85 2.16
C ILE A 39 9.11 -9.19 3.13
N PRO A 40 9.00 -10.19 4.03
CA PRO A 40 10.07 -10.50 4.97
C PRO A 40 11.27 -11.21 4.33
N VAL A 41 11.15 -11.70 3.09
CA VAL A 41 12.12 -12.60 2.46
C VAL A 41 12.90 -11.93 1.34
N LEU A 42 12.28 -11.04 0.58
CA LEU A 42 12.93 -10.39 -0.58
C LEU A 42 14.23 -9.66 -0.21
N PRO A 43 14.32 -8.87 0.91
CA PRO A 43 15.57 -8.24 1.28
C PRO A 43 16.68 -9.24 1.59
N VAL A 44 16.33 -10.39 2.21
CA VAL A 44 17.28 -11.46 2.55
C VAL A 44 17.72 -12.21 1.27
N LEU A 45 16.80 -12.42 0.32
CA LEU A 45 17.14 -12.99 -0.99
C LEU A 45 18.12 -12.08 -1.75
N VAL A 46 17.93 -10.77 -1.74
CA VAL A 46 18.90 -9.82 -2.31
C VAL A 46 20.25 -9.96 -1.62
N GLY A 47 20.26 -10.07 -0.28
CA GLY A 47 21.49 -10.29 0.49
C GLY A 47 22.23 -11.57 0.13
N SER A 48 21.51 -12.64 -0.23
CA SER A 48 22.15 -13.90 -0.67
C SER A 48 22.82 -13.80 -2.06
N LEU A 49 22.49 -12.75 -2.82
CA LEU A 49 23.08 -12.47 -4.14
C LEU A 49 24.12 -11.34 -4.10
N THR A 50 24.38 -10.77 -2.91
CA THR A 50 25.35 -9.69 -2.69
C THR A 50 26.41 -10.12 -1.69
N GLY A 51 27.59 -9.47 -1.73
CA GLY A 51 28.72 -9.86 -0.85
C GLY A 51 28.70 -9.19 0.52
N THR A 52 28.11 -8.00 0.64
CA THR A 52 28.17 -7.16 1.86
C THR A 52 26.78 -6.63 2.25
N GLN A 53 26.62 -6.22 3.53
CA GLN A 53 25.38 -5.58 4.00
C GLN A 53 25.15 -4.22 3.30
N THR A 54 26.21 -3.53 2.96
CA THR A 54 26.17 -2.27 2.21
C THR A 54 25.60 -2.48 0.82
N ASP A 55 26.11 -3.49 0.10
CA ASP A 55 25.59 -3.86 -1.23
C ASP A 55 24.14 -4.37 -1.13
N GLN A 56 23.81 -5.15 -0.10
CA GLN A 56 22.44 -5.61 0.14
C GLN A 56 21.47 -4.44 0.28
N ALA A 57 21.80 -3.44 1.08
CA ALA A 57 20.93 -2.28 1.28
C ALA A 57 20.76 -1.47 -0.02
N LEU A 58 21.87 -1.23 -0.73
CA LEU A 58 21.86 -0.52 -2.01
C LEU A 58 21.01 -1.24 -3.06
N TRP A 59 21.31 -2.51 -3.31
CA TRP A 59 20.65 -3.28 -4.37
C TRP A 59 19.19 -3.58 -4.04
N TYR A 60 18.85 -3.78 -2.77
CA TYR A 60 17.44 -3.87 -2.36
C TYR A 60 16.68 -2.57 -2.65
N GLY A 61 17.33 -1.42 -2.41
CA GLY A 61 16.79 -0.11 -2.80
C GLY A 61 16.54 0.00 -4.30
N VAL A 62 17.49 -0.42 -5.13
CA VAL A 62 17.37 -0.42 -6.61
C VAL A 62 16.23 -1.35 -7.05
N VAL A 63 16.15 -2.55 -6.51
CA VAL A 63 15.11 -3.55 -6.81
C VAL A 63 13.69 -3.03 -6.46
N THR A 64 13.55 -2.40 -5.29
CA THR A 64 12.25 -1.82 -4.86
C THR A 64 11.92 -0.53 -5.60
N PHE A 65 12.90 0.31 -5.88
CA PHE A 65 12.73 1.51 -6.72
C PHE A 65 12.25 1.14 -8.13
N SER A 66 12.89 0.14 -8.77
CA SER A 66 12.53 -0.34 -10.11
C SER A 66 11.07 -0.78 -10.18
N PHE A 67 10.61 -1.54 -9.19
CA PHE A 67 9.22 -1.95 -9.07
C PHE A 67 8.27 -0.75 -8.91
N SER A 68 8.57 0.14 -7.96
CA SER A 68 7.73 1.30 -7.66
C SER A 68 7.65 2.27 -8.83
N LEU A 69 8.77 2.49 -9.54
CA LEU A 69 8.82 3.31 -10.74
C LEU A 69 7.95 2.73 -11.86
N ALA A 70 8.10 1.45 -12.14
CA ALA A 70 7.29 0.78 -13.16
C ALA A 70 5.80 0.76 -12.79
N ASN A 71 5.46 0.57 -11.52
CA ASN A 71 4.08 0.61 -11.03
C ASN A 71 3.47 2.02 -11.11
N PHE A 72 4.24 3.07 -10.85
CA PHE A 72 3.80 4.45 -10.94
C PHE A 72 3.25 4.80 -12.34
N PHE A 73 3.90 4.30 -13.39
CA PHE A 73 3.43 4.47 -14.77
C PHE A 73 2.43 3.38 -15.18
N GLY A 74 2.67 2.14 -14.78
CA GLY A 74 1.87 0.97 -15.17
C GLY A 74 0.44 1.01 -14.61
N SER A 75 0.26 1.43 -13.35
CA SER A 75 -1.05 1.40 -12.70
C SER A 75 -2.08 2.33 -13.37
N PRO A 76 -1.81 3.62 -13.70
CA PRO A 76 -2.73 4.46 -14.46
C PRO A 76 -2.97 3.95 -15.89
N PHE A 77 -1.93 3.42 -16.53
CA PHE A 77 -2.01 2.85 -17.88
C PHE A 77 -2.97 1.66 -17.90
N LEU A 78 -2.78 0.69 -17.02
CA LEU A 78 -3.65 -0.48 -16.91
C LEU A 78 -5.07 -0.10 -16.44
N GLY A 79 -5.20 0.93 -15.60
CA GLY A 79 -6.48 1.51 -15.24
C GLY A 79 -7.24 2.01 -16.47
N ALA A 80 -6.62 2.86 -17.29
CA ALA A 80 -7.20 3.36 -18.54
C ALA A 80 -7.49 2.22 -19.54
N LEU A 81 -6.60 1.22 -19.63
CA LEU A 81 -6.81 0.04 -20.45
C LEU A 81 -8.05 -0.74 -20.01
N SER A 82 -8.26 -0.85 -18.69
CA SER A 82 -9.44 -1.54 -18.13
C SER A 82 -10.76 -0.80 -18.39
N ASP A 83 -10.72 0.53 -18.50
CA ASP A 83 -11.89 1.34 -18.90
C ASP A 83 -12.24 1.16 -20.39
N SER A 84 -11.26 0.81 -21.23
CA SER A 84 -11.44 0.66 -22.68
C SER A 84 -11.76 -0.77 -23.09
N TYR A 85 -11.03 -1.75 -22.56
CA TYR A 85 -11.14 -3.15 -22.99
C TYR A 85 -11.97 -4.01 -22.05
N GLY A 86 -12.29 -3.50 -20.85
CA GLY A 86 -13.01 -4.22 -19.81
C GLY A 86 -12.13 -4.55 -18.60
N ARG A 87 -12.75 -4.78 -17.47
CA ARG A 87 -12.05 -5.05 -16.19
C ARG A 87 -11.40 -6.43 -16.17
N ARG A 88 -12.13 -7.45 -16.63
CA ARG A 88 -11.70 -8.85 -16.59
C ARG A 88 -10.38 -9.09 -17.32
N PRO A 89 -10.19 -8.70 -18.58
CA PRO A 89 -8.92 -8.94 -19.28
C PRO A 89 -7.72 -8.33 -18.56
N VAL A 90 -7.87 -7.10 -18.03
CA VAL A 90 -6.77 -6.40 -17.36
C VAL A 90 -6.45 -7.03 -15.99
N LEU A 91 -7.46 -7.50 -15.24
CA LEU A 91 -7.23 -8.28 -14.03
C LEU A 91 -6.46 -9.58 -14.32
N LEU A 92 -6.83 -10.31 -15.37
CA LEU A 92 -6.12 -11.53 -15.76
C LEU A 92 -4.68 -11.26 -16.18
N ILE A 93 -4.41 -10.15 -16.89
CA ILE A 93 -3.05 -9.70 -17.19
C ILE A 93 -2.27 -9.44 -15.88
N GLY A 94 -2.87 -8.73 -14.92
CA GLY A 94 -2.26 -8.47 -13.62
C GLY A 94 -1.94 -9.74 -12.83
N PHE A 95 -2.87 -10.72 -12.78
CA PHE A 95 -2.62 -12.01 -12.12
C PHE A 95 -1.53 -12.83 -12.82
N SER A 96 -1.50 -12.81 -14.15
CA SER A 96 -0.42 -13.45 -14.93
C SER A 96 0.93 -12.80 -14.62
N GLY A 97 0.97 -11.47 -14.55
CA GLY A 97 2.17 -10.72 -14.19
C GLY A 97 2.68 -11.06 -12.79
N LEU A 98 1.79 -11.15 -11.79
CA LEU A 98 2.15 -11.57 -10.43
C LEU A 98 2.68 -13.01 -10.40
N MET A 99 1.98 -13.94 -11.01
CA MET A 99 2.39 -15.34 -11.11
C MET A 99 3.80 -15.46 -11.71
N LEU A 100 4.02 -14.87 -12.88
CA LEU A 100 5.31 -14.89 -13.56
C LEU A 100 6.40 -14.24 -12.71
N SER A 101 6.11 -13.08 -12.10
CA SER A 101 7.05 -12.39 -11.23
C SER A 101 7.50 -13.24 -10.04
N PHE A 102 6.59 -13.96 -9.39
CA PHE A 102 6.94 -14.78 -8.23
C PHE A 102 7.75 -15.99 -8.64
N PHE A 103 7.35 -16.75 -9.65
CA PHE A 103 8.12 -17.91 -10.13
C PHE A 103 9.50 -17.50 -10.66
N THR A 104 9.60 -16.43 -11.46
CA THR A 104 10.88 -15.97 -11.96
C THR A 104 11.78 -15.42 -10.85
N THR A 105 11.20 -14.78 -9.79
CA THR A 105 11.96 -14.36 -8.61
C THR A 105 12.48 -15.56 -7.83
N ALA A 106 11.71 -16.65 -7.72
CA ALA A 106 12.18 -17.90 -7.09
C ALA A 106 13.38 -18.51 -7.82
N LEU A 107 13.47 -18.31 -9.14
CA LEU A 107 14.55 -18.81 -9.99
C LEU A 107 15.70 -17.81 -10.17
N ALA A 108 15.58 -16.60 -9.60
CA ALA A 108 16.56 -15.54 -9.81
C ALA A 108 17.94 -15.95 -9.24
N THR A 109 18.98 -15.73 -10.03
CA THR A 109 20.38 -16.02 -9.71
C THR A 109 21.26 -14.77 -9.73
N SER A 110 20.73 -13.62 -10.16
CA SER A 110 21.46 -12.36 -10.21
C SER A 110 20.58 -11.16 -9.88
N ILE A 111 21.21 -10.10 -9.42
CA ILE A 111 20.52 -8.81 -9.12
C ILE A 111 19.94 -8.21 -10.41
N ALA A 112 20.66 -8.29 -11.53
CA ALA A 112 20.15 -7.79 -12.82
C ALA A 112 18.83 -8.47 -13.22
N MET A 113 18.75 -9.79 -13.03
CA MET A 113 17.52 -10.55 -13.27
C MET A 113 16.38 -10.08 -12.34
N LEU A 114 16.67 -9.85 -11.07
CA LEU A 114 15.66 -9.32 -10.13
C LEU A 114 15.15 -7.94 -10.53
N ILE A 115 16.03 -7.03 -11.01
CA ILE A 115 15.62 -5.70 -11.47
C ILE A 115 14.66 -5.81 -12.66
N VAL A 116 15.00 -6.62 -13.66
CA VAL A 116 14.12 -6.83 -14.82
C VAL A 116 12.77 -7.40 -14.42
N ILE A 117 12.77 -8.43 -13.56
CA ILE A 117 11.53 -9.03 -13.03
C ILE A 117 10.68 -7.97 -12.31
N ARG A 118 11.31 -7.11 -11.50
CA ARG A 118 10.61 -6.06 -10.74
C ARG A 118 10.04 -4.97 -11.64
N LEU A 119 10.75 -4.58 -12.70
CA LEU A 119 10.22 -3.64 -13.69
C LEU A 119 8.97 -4.20 -14.39
N VAL A 120 9.03 -5.44 -14.86
CA VAL A 120 7.87 -6.11 -15.50
C VAL A 120 6.72 -6.27 -14.52
N ALA A 121 6.99 -6.75 -13.31
CA ALA A 121 5.99 -6.93 -12.27
C ALA A 121 5.30 -5.61 -11.90
N GLY A 122 6.07 -4.54 -11.70
CA GLY A 122 5.54 -3.22 -11.39
C GLY A 122 4.65 -2.68 -12.51
N ALA A 123 5.08 -2.81 -13.77
CA ALA A 123 4.31 -2.37 -14.93
C ALA A 123 2.96 -3.12 -15.08
N MET A 124 2.91 -4.39 -14.66
CA MET A 124 1.71 -5.22 -14.76
C MET A 124 0.82 -5.14 -13.50
N GLN A 125 1.22 -4.46 -12.45
CA GLN A 125 0.48 -4.44 -11.18
C GLN A 125 -0.50 -3.27 -11.09
N ALA A 126 -1.76 -3.52 -11.49
CA ALA A 126 -2.88 -2.60 -11.27
C ALA A 126 -4.08 -3.29 -10.59
N ASN A 127 -3.89 -4.50 -10.05
CA ASN A 127 -4.97 -5.35 -9.55
C ASN A 127 -5.87 -4.63 -8.55
N LEU A 128 -5.28 -3.87 -7.61
CA LEU A 128 -6.05 -3.17 -6.58
C LEU A 128 -6.95 -2.07 -7.17
N SER A 129 -6.45 -1.27 -8.09
CA SER A 129 -7.23 -0.18 -8.72
C SER A 129 -8.33 -0.74 -9.61
N VAL A 130 -8.02 -1.75 -10.42
CA VAL A 130 -8.99 -2.39 -11.32
C VAL A 130 -10.02 -3.21 -10.53
N ALA A 131 -9.62 -3.92 -9.45
CA ALA A 131 -10.54 -4.61 -8.55
C ALA A 131 -11.50 -3.64 -7.84
N SER A 132 -10.99 -2.48 -7.41
CA SER A 132 -11.83 -1.42 -6.83
C SER A 132 -12.85 -0.89 -7.83
N ALA A 133 -12.44 -0.66 -9.07
CA ALA A 133 -13.35 -0.26 -10.15
C ALA A 133 -14.38 -1.36 -10.46
N TYR A 134 -13.94 -2.63 -10.50
CA TYR A 134 -14.83 -3.78 -10.67
C TYR A 134 -15.91 -3.83 -9.57
N VAL A 135 -15.52 -3.68 -8.29
CA VAL A 135 -16.46 -3.63 -7.17
C VAL A 135 -17.45 -2.47 -7.32
N ALA A 136 -16.97 -1.29 -7.75
CA ALA A 136 -17.84 -0.14 -8.00
C ALA A 136 -18.85 -0.38 -9.13
N ASP A 137 -18.44 -1.10 -10.19
CA ASP A 137 -19.29 -1.41 -11.35
C ASP A 137 -20.46 -2.35 -10.99
N ILE A 138 -20.22 -3.35 -10.11
CA ILE A 138 -21.21 -4.36 -9.73
C ILE A 138 -22.04 -4.00 -8.48
N THR A 139 -21.68 -2.90 -7.79
CA THR A 139 -22.29 -2.54 -6.50
C THR A 139 -23.14 -1.28 -6.61
N PRO A 140 -24.42 -1.31 -6.16
CA PRO A 140 -25.23 -0.12 -6.03
C PRO A 140 -24.60 0.93 -5.12
N PRO A 141 -24.78 2.24 -5.40
CA PRO A 141 -24.13 3.33 -4.64
C PRO A 141 -24.29 3.21 -3.11
N GLU A 142 -25.47 2.80 -2.62
CA GLU A 142 -25.82 2.69 -1.21
C GLU A 142 -25.02 1.59 -0.48
N GLN A 143 -24.56 0.57 -1.22
CA GLN A 143 -23.82 -0.57 -0.67
C GLN A 143 -22.31 -0.45 -0.88
N ARG A 144 -21.82 0.52 -1.67
CA ARG A 144 -20.39 0.65 -2.02
C ARG A 144 -19.50 0.75 -0.78
N ALA A 145 -19.88 1.60 0.20
CA ALA A 145 -19.10 1.75 1.43
C ALA A 145 -18.92 0.42 2.17
N LYS A 146 -19.98 -0.40 2.29
CA LYS A 146 -19.91 -1.73 2.90
C LYS A 146 -18.98 -2.66 2.13
N ARG A 147 -19.06 -2.69 0.79
CA ARG A 147 -18.25 -3.57 -0.07
C ARG A 147 -16.78 -3.18 -0.08
N PHE A 148 -16.46 -1.89 -0.14
CA PHE A 148 -15.09 -1.41 0.01
C PHE A 148 -14.53 -1.71 1.40
N GLY A 149 -15.35 -1.59 2.46
CA GLY A 149 -14.97 -2.01 3.80
C GLY A 149 -14.62 -3.49 3.89
N MET A 150 -15.40 -4.37 3.25
CA MET A 150 -15.12 -5.80 3.17
C MET A 150 -13.80 -6.07 2.40
N MET A 151 -13.57 -5.38 1.30
CA MET A 151 -12.31 -5.50 0.54
C MET A 151 -11.12 -5.05 1.39
N GLY A 152 -11.25 -3.95 2.13
CA GLY A 152 -10.23 -3.50 3.09
C GLY A 152 -9.97 -4.54 4.21
N ALA A 153 -11.01 -5.23 4.69
CA ALA A 153 -10.85 -6.32 5.66
C ALA A 153 -10.06 -7.50 5.06
N MET A 154 -10.34 -7.88 3.80
CA MET A 154 -9.56 -8.93 3.11
C MET A 154 -8.08 -8.54 2.96
N PHE A 155 -7.80 -7.28 2.62
CA PHE A 155 -6.43 -6.76 2.60
C PHE A 155 -5.76 -6.84 3.96
N GLY A 156 -6.47 -6.47 5.03
CA GLY A 156 -5.95 -6.55 6.40
C GLY A 156 -5.60 -7.98 6.80
N VAL A 157 -6.49 -8.93 6.55
CA VAL A 157 -6.26 -10.36 6.83
C VAL A 157 -5.09 -10.88 6.01
N GLY A 158 -5.02 -10.55 4.71
CA GLY A 158 -3.92 -10.96 3.84
C GLY A 158 -2.58 -10.39 4.29
N PHE A 159 -2.56 -9.13 4.74
CA PHE A 159 -1.36 -8.47 5.26
C PHE A 159 -0.89 -9.03 6.62
N ILE A 160 -1.77 -9.67 7.38
CA ILE A 160 -1.39 -10.39 8.62
C ILE A 160 -0.84 -11.78 8.27
N LEU A 161 -1.59 -12.55 7.47
CA LEU A 161 -1.25 -13.94 7.17
C LEU A 161 -0.03 -14.06 6.25
N GLY A 162 0.08 -13.19 5.25
CA GLY A 162 1.15 -13.23 4.25
C GLY A 162 2.54 -13.21 4.87
N PRO A 163 2.91 -12.17 5.64
CA PRO A 163 4.23 -12.10 6.25
C PRO A 163 4.53 -13.23 7.24
N VAL A 164 3.54 -13.73 7.99
CA VAL A 164 3.73 -14.89 8.90
C VAL A 164 4.10 -16.13 8.09
N ILE A 165 3.27 -16.46 7.09
CA ILE A 165 3.51 -17.65 6.25
C ILE A 165 4.83 -17.47 5.48
N GLY A 166 5.08 -16.28 4.94
CA GLY A 166 6.30 -15.94 4.23
C GLY A 166 7.55 -16.05 5.10
N GLY A 167 7.47 -15.54 6.34
CA GLY A 167 8.54 -15.66 7.32
C GLY A 167 8.85 -17.11 7.73
N LEU A 168 7.81 -17.92 7.96
CA LEU A 168 7.94 -19.33 8.28
C LEU A 168 8.55 -20.13 7.12
N LEU A 169 8.01 -19.98 5.92
CA LEU A 169 8.55 -20.64 4.73
C LEU A 169 9.97 -20.17 4.40
N GLY A 170 10.22 -18.85 4.53
CA GLY A 170 11.52 -18.23 4.30
C GLY A 170 12.59 -18.66 5.28
N SER A 171 12.22 -19.07 6.51
CA SER A 171 13.15 -19.64 7.48
C SER A 171 13.61 -21.06 7.13
N ILE A 172 12.83 -21.80 6.32
CA ILE A 172 13.19 -23.13 5.81
C ILE A 172 14.05 -22.96 4.55
N ASN A 173 13.55 -22.21 3.57
CA ASN A 173 14.28 -21.88 2.34
C ASN A 173 13.79 -20.54 1.78
N LEU A 174 14.71 -19.65 1.44
CA LEU A 174 14.40 -18.29 0.95
C LEU A 174 13.57 -18.26 -0.35
N ARG A 175 13.54 -19.33 -1.11
CA ARG A 175 12.81 -19.43 -2.38
C ARG A 175 11.38 -19.98 -2.23
N LEU A 176 11.09 -20.71 -1.14
CA LEU A 176 9.77 -21.30 -0.88
C LEU A 176 8.63 -20.29 -0.85
N PRO A 177 8.74 -19.11 -0.21
CA PRO A 177 7.69 -18.11 -0.22
C PRO A 177 7.32 -17.64 -1.63
N PHE A 178 8.30 -17.54 -2.53
CA PHE A 178 8.05 -17.13 -3.92
C PHE A 178 7.33 -18.23 -4.72
N TYR A 179 7.66 -19.49 -4.53
CA TYR A 179 6.92 -20.61 -5.12
C TYR A 179 5.49 -20.66 -4.59
N ALA A 180 5.30 -20.49 -3.28
CA ALA A 180 3.98 -20.46 -2.66
C ALA A 180 3.15 -19.28 -3.17
N ALA A 181 3.71 -18.07 -3.24
CA ALA A 181 3.04 -16.88 -3.78
C ALA A 181 2.70 -17.05 -5.26
N GLY A 182 3.63 -17.62 -6.05
CA GLY A 182 3.41 -17.93 -7.47
C GLY A 182 2.28 -18.94 -7.68
N SER A 183 2.23 -19.98 -6.85
CA SER A 183 1.15 -20.98 -6.90
C SER A 183 -0.20 -20.38 -6.51
N LEU A 184 -0.26 -19.54 -5.49
CA LEU A 184 -1.48 -18.81 -5.11
C LEU A 184 -1.93 -17.86 -6.23
N ALA A 185 -1.01 -17.11 -6.82
CA ALA A 185 -1.32 -16.23 -7.95
C ALA A 185 -1.79 -17.02 -9.19
N PHE A 186 -1.22 -18.19 -9.44
CA PHE A 186 -1.66 -19.10 -10.51
C PHE A 186 -3.08 -19.62 -10.25
N LEU A 187 -3.38 -20.08 -9.04
CA LEU A 187 -4.73 -20.50 -8.66
C LEU A 187 -5.74 -19.35 -8.80
N ASN A 188 -5.33 -18.14 -8.42
CA ASN A 188 -6.14 -16.94 -8.58
C ASN A 188 -6.39 -16.59 -10.06
N LEU A 189 -5.37 -16.75 -10.90
CA LEU A 189 -5.49 -16.58 -12.35
C LEU A 189 -6.46 -17.59 -12.96
N LEU A 190 -6.33 -18.89 -12.61
CA LEU A 190 -7.26 -19.94 -13.07
C LEU A 190 -8.69 -19.65 -12.60
N TYR A 191 -8.85 -19.33 -11.33
CA TYR A 191 -10.15 -18.97 -10.76
C TYR A 191 -10.74 -17.75 -11.48
N GLY A 192 -9.95 -16.72 -11.72
CA GLY A 192 -10.35 -15.53 -12.49
C GLY A 192 -10.73 -15.85 -13.93
N TYR A 193 -9.97 -16.73 -14.58
CA TYR A 193 -10.24 -17.13 -15.95
C TYR A 193 -11.57 -17.87 -16.09
N PHE A 194 -11.89 -18.80 -15.19
CA PHE A 194 -13.10 -19.62 -15.29
C PHE A 194 -14.34 -18.99 -14.65
N VAL A 195 -14.20 -18.17 -13.62
CA VAL A 195 -15.32 -17.73 -12.77
C VAL A 195 -15.61 -16.23 -12.91
N LEU A 196 -14.61 -15.37 -13.20
CA LEU A 196 -14.82 -13.93 -13.20
C LEU A 196 -15.59 -13.45 -14.43
N PRO A 197 -16.83 -12.94 -14.29
CA PRO A 197 -17.54 -12.31 -15.40
C PRO A 197 -16.97 -10.91 -15.69
N GLU A 198 -17.27 -10.38 -16.89
CA GLU A 198 -16.96 -8.98 -17.18
C GLU A 198 -17.93 -8.04 -16.45
N SER A 199 -17.41 -7.02 -15.76
CA SER A 199 -18.23 -6.05 -15.04
C SER A 199 -18.59 -4.81 -15.86
N LEU A 200 -17.75 -4.46 -16.86
CA LEU A 200 -17.92 -3.26 -17.67
C LEU A 200 -18.56 -3.60 -19.03
N PRO A 201 -19.85 -3.32 -19.23
CA PRO A 201 -20.53 -3.54 -20.50
C PRO A 201 -19.87 -2.73 -21.62
N ILE A 202 -19.89 -3.26 -22.86
CA ILE A 202 -19.30 -2.60 -24.04
C ILE A 202 -19.85 -1.17 -24.21
N SER A 203 -21.14 -0.95 -23.93
CA SER A 203 -21.80 0.36 -24.03
C SER A 203 -21.28 1.42 -23.04
N ARG A 204 -20.55 1.02 -22.01
CA ARG A 204 -19.95 1.93 -21.01
C ARG A 204 -18.43 2.04 -21.13
N ARG A 205 -17.85 1.39 -22.13
CA ARG A 205 -16.40 1.49 -22.39
C ARG A 205 -16.09 2.80 -23.08
N HIS A 206 -14.99 3.41 -22.69
CA HIS A 206 -14.48 4.63 -23.31
C HIS A 206 -13.29 4.29 -24.21
N ALA A 207 -13.09 5.06 -25.28
CA ALA A 207 -11.89 4.93 -26.09
C ALA A 207 -10.64 5.20 -25.23
N PHE A 208 -9.55 4.47 -25.49
CA PHE A 208 -8.31 4.65 -24.78
C PHE A 208 -7.71 6.05 -25.07
N GLU A 209 -7.46 6.81 -24.02
CA GLU A 209 -6.83 8.12 -24.10
C GLU A 209 -5.54 8.16 -23.31
N TRP A 210 -4.41 8.42 -23.96
CA TRP A 210 -3.10 8.58 -23.31
C TRP A 210 -3.07 9.65 -22.23
N LYS A 211 -3.92 10.69 -22.33
CA LYS A 211 -4.01 11.77 -21.34
C LYS A 211 -4.53 11.27 -19.98
N THR A 212 -5.41 10.30 -19.97
CA THR A 212 -5.96 9.69 -18.74
C THR A 212 -4.97 8.72 -18.09
N ALA A 213 -4.10 8.12 -18.89
CA ALA A 213 -3.04 7.20 -18.43
C ALA A 213 -1.81 7.90 -17.82
N ASN A 214 -1.79 9.26 -17.80
CA ASN A 214 -0.65 10.02 -17.30
C ASN A 214 -0.73 10.21 -15.77
N PRO A 215 0.20 9.66 -14.96
CA PRO A 215 0.18 9.79 -13.51
C PRO A 215 0.35 11.24 -13.03
N PHE A 216 1.02 12.10 -13.80
CA PHE A 216 1.22 13.51 -13.46
C PHE A 216 -0.06 14.34 -13.59
N SER A 217 -1.07 13.87 -14.32
CA SER A 217 -2.36 14.58 -14.47
C SER A 217 -3.09 14.72 -13.13
N ALA A 218 -3.00 13.72 -12.26
CA ALA A 218 -3.57 13.76 -10.92
C ALA A 218 -2.82 14.78 -10.02
N LEU A 219 -1.48 14.80 -10.10
CA LEU A 219 -0.65 15.72 -9.32
C LEU A 219 -0.87 17.19 -9.73
N ARG A 220 -0.97 17.47 -11.03
CA ARG A 220 -1.22 18.84 -11.54
C ARG A 220 -2.55 19.40 -11.04
N ARG A 221 -3.56 18.57 -10.83
CA ARG A 221 -4.86 19.01 -10.30
C ARG A 221 -4.80 19.49 -8.86
N LEU A 222 -3.87 18.98 -8.05
CA LEU A 222 -3.69 19.41 -6.65
C LEU A 222 -3.22 20.86 -6.54
N THR A 223 -2.38 21.33 -7.47
CA THR A 223 -1.91 22.72 -7.45
C THR A 223 -3.03 23.74 -7.69
N GLN A 224 -4.16 23.28 -8.22
CA GLN A 224 -5.35 24.11 -8.48
C GLN A 224 -6.27 24.24 -7.26
N LEU A 225 -6.10 23.39 -6.22
CA LEU A 225 -6.91 23.37 -5.00
C LEU A 225 -6.18 24.15 -3.89
N LYS A 226 -6.27 25.48 -3.90
CA LYS A 226 -5.56 26.38 -2.97
C LYS A 226 -5.76 26.03 -1.49
N ASP A 227 -6.96 25.59 -1.08
CA ASP A 227 -7.28 25.24 0.31
C ASP A 227 -6.74 23.87 0.76
N VAL A 228 -6.36 23.00 -0.17
CA VAL A 228 -5.89 21.63 0.08
C VAL A 228 -4.36 21.53 -0.02
N ALA A 229 -3.70 22.51 -0.65
CA ALA A 229 -2.26 22.48 -0.89
C ALA A 229 -1.40 22.24 0.38
N PRO A 230 -1.64 22.90 1.54
CA PRO A 230 -0.86 22.61 2.75
C PRO A 230 -1.06 21.17 3.25
N LEU A 231 -2.29 20.63 3.13
CA LEU A 231 -2.59 19.25 3.52
C LEU A 231 -1.98 18.22 2.55
N ALA A 232 -1.80 18.59 1.28
CA ALA A 232 -1.09 17.76 0.30
C ALA A 232 0.38 17.54 0.69
N VAL A 233 1.04 18.58 1.23
CA VAL A 233 2.40 18.46 1.77
C VAL A 233 2.44 17.56 3.01
N VAL A 234 1.43 17.64 3.87
CA VAL A 234 1.30 16.72 5.03
C VAL A 234 1.19 15.28 4.56
N VAL A 235 0.37 15.01 3.52
CA VAL A 235 0.26 13.68 2.91
C VAL A 235 1.60 13.22 2.34
N ALA A 236 2.31 14.10 1.63
CA ALA A 236 3.62 13.77 1.05
C ALA A 236 4.64 13.41 2.15
N CYS A 237 4.75 14.21 3.20
CA CYS A 237 5.67 13.95 4.31
C CYS A 237 5.32 12.65 5.05
N SER A 238 4.04 12.47 5.41
CA SER A 238 3.61 11.26 6.12
C SER A 238 3.69 10.01 5.24
N GLY A 239 3.32 10.13 3.96
CA GLY A 239 3.43 9.04 2.98
C GLY A 239 4.89 8.65 2.74
N LEU A 240 5.78 9.63 2.56
CA LEU A 240 7.21 9.37 2.39
C LEU A 240 7.79 8.66 3.61
N ALA A 241 7.50 9.14 4.83
CA ALA A 241 7.94 8.50 6.07
C ALA A 241 7.45 7.04 6.15
N GLN A 242 6.19 6.79 5.80
CA GLN A 242 5.60 5.45 5.81
C GLN A 242 6.27 4.50 4.80
N PHE A 243 6.52 4.97 3.57
CA PHE A 243 7.15 4.13 2.54
C PHE A 243 8.65 3.93 2.79
N VAL A 244 9.36 4.91 3.37
CA VAL A 244 10.75 4.73 3.83
C VAL A 244 10.80 3.69 4.95
N LEU A 245 9.87 3.76 5.91
CA LEU A 245 9.74 2.74 6.95
C LEU A 245 9.57 1.34 6.35
N TYR A 246 8.64 1.16 5.41
CA TYR A 246 8.41 -0.14 4.75
C TYR A 246 9.65 -0.64 3.99
N THR A 247 10.36 0.25 3.32
CA THR A 247 11.59 -0.10 2.60
C THR A 247 12.69 -0.55 3.54
N CYS A 248 12.85 0.13 4.68
CA CYS A 248 14.00 -0.10 5.57
C CYS A 248 13.75 -1.13 6.67
N TRP A 249 12.48 -1.44 7.03
CA TRP A 249 12.13 -2.23 8.21
C TRP A 249 12.89 -3.55 8.30
N VAL A 250 12.77 -4.39 7.28
CA VAL A 250 13.36 -5.74 7.29
C VAL A 250 14.89 -5.68 7.33
N LEU A 251 15.51 -4.81 6.52
CA LEU A 251 16.97 -4.68 6.51
C LEU A 251 17.51 -4.10 7.83
N TYR A 252 16.85 -3.08 8.36
CA TYR A 252 17.21 -2.49 9.63
C TYR A 252 17.19 -3.49 10.77
N THR A 253 16.10 -4.25 10.89
CA THR A 253 15.95 -5.27 11.95
C THR A 253 16.94 -6.42 11.76
N THR A 254 17.23 -6.79 10.50
CA THR A 254 18.27 -7.78 10.20
C THR A 254 19.66 -7.28 10.57
N PHE A 255 20.02 -6.05 10.21
CA PHE A 255 21.36 -5.48 10.51
C PHE A 255 21.55 -5.22 12.00
N LYS A 256 20.56 -4.65 12.67
CA LYS A 256 20.66 -4.22 14.06
C LYS A 256 20.46 -5.35 15.06
N PHE A 257 19.49 -6.23 14.82
CA PHE A 257 19.09 -7.26 15.77
C PHE A 257 19.37 -8.70 15.28
N GLY A 258 19.80 -8.87 14.03
CA GLY A 258 20.02 -10.19 13.43
C GLY A 258 18.74 -10.95 13.13
N TRP A 259 17.62 -10.25 12.94
CA TRP A 259 16.35 -10.90 12.62
C TRP A 259 16.39 -11.58 11.26
N GLY A 260 15.87 -12.81 11.23
CA GLY A 260 15.61 -13.53 10.00
C GLY A 260 14.21 -13.29 9.44
N PRO A 261 13.83 -14.02 8.39
CA PRO A 261 12.49 -13.92 7.80
C PRO A 261 11.36 -14.19 8.80
N LYS A 262 11.55 -15.13 9.74
CA LYS A 262 10.55 -15.51 10.75
C LYS A 262 10.22 -14.35 11.69
N GLU A 263 11.22 -13.74 12.31
CA GLU A 263 11.03 -12.61 13.24
C GLU A 263 10.42 -11.42 12.52
N ASN A 264 10.89 -11.13 11.30
CA ASN A 264 10.32 -10.08 10.46
C ASN A 264 8.86 -10.37 10.09
N GLY A 265 8.53 -11.62 9.77
CA GLY A 265 7.16 -12.04 9.49
C GLY A 265 6.21 -11.77 10.66
N TRP A 266 6.60 -12.15 11.87
CA TRP A 266 5.82 -11.88 13.08
C TRP A 266 5.69 -10.39 13.40
N SER A 267 6.74 -9.59 13.20
CA SER A 267 6.68 -8.15 13.44
C SER A 267 5.71 -7.44 12.51
N LEU A 268 5.69 -7.81 11.23
CA LEU A 268 4.76 -7.28 10.25
C LEU A 268 3.31 -7.71 10.55
N ALA A 269 3.12 -8.96 10.99
CA ALA A 269 1.81 -9.41 11.46
C ALA A 269 1.32 -8.61 12.67
N ALA A 270 2.20 -8.32 13.64
CA ALA A 270 1.85 -7.46 14.78
C ALA A 270 1.38 -6.08 14.34
N VAL A 271 2.07 -5.45 13.36
CA VAL A 271 1.61 -4.19 12.75
C VAL A 271 0.23 -4.36 12.10
N GLY A 272 0.02 -5.45 11.37
CA GLY A 272 -1.27 -5.76 10.73
C GLY A 272 -2.40 -5.92 11.76
N VAL A 273 -2.16 -6.65 12.84
CA VAL A 273 -3.13 -6.86 13.94
C VAL A 273 -3.47 -5.53 14.62
N VAL A 274 -2.46 -4.73 14.98
CA VAL A 274 -2.68 -3.41 15.58
C VAL A 274 -3.50 -2.51 14.65
N THR A 275 -3.16 -2.49 13.37
CA THR A 275 -3.89 -1.70 12.37
C THR A 275 -5.34 -2.16 12.24
N ALA A 276 -5.60 -3.47 12.19
CA ALA A 276 -6.95 -4.03 12.12
C ALA A 276 -7.78 -3.70 13.37
N ILE A 277 -7.20 -3.80 14.57
CA ILE A 277 -7.87 -3.43 15.83
C ILE A 277 -8.19 -1.94 15.83
N VAL A 278 -7.21 -1.10 15.49
CA VAL A 278 -7.41 0.36 15.52
C VAL A 278 -8.43 0.80 14.49
N GLN A 279 -8.29 0.41 13.24
CA GLN A 279 -9.19 0.85 12.18
C GLN A 279 -10.56 0.17 12.22
N GLY A 280 -10.60 -1.12 12.59
CA GLY A 280 -11.86 -1.88 12.63
C GLY A 280 -12.69 -1.67 13.90
N LEU A 281 -12.05 -1.55 15.07
CA LEU A 281 -12.75 -1.55 16.34
C LEU A 281 -12.65 -0.22 17.11
N LEU A 282 -11.48 0.43 17.09
CA LEU A 282 -11.22 1.58 17.97
C LEU A 282 -11.52 2.91 17.30
N LEU A 283 -11.26 3.08 16.03
CA LEU A 283 -11.37 4.38 15.34
C LEU A 283 -12.77 5.00 15.50
N GLY A 284 -13.84 4.21 15.29
CA GLY A 284 -15.21 4.68 15.46
C GLY A 284 -15.54 5.11 16.90
N ARG A 285 -14.96 4.43 17.90
CA ARG A 285 -15.12 4.80 19.32
C ARG A 285 -14.33 6.05 19.68
N ILE A 286 -13.09 6.14 19.21
CA ILE A 286 -12.21 7.29 19.43
C ILE A 286 -12.82 8.57 18.82
N LEU A 287 -13.39 8.48 17.62
CA LEU A 287 -14.03 9.62 16.95
C LEU A 287 -15.30 10.13 17.64
N LYS A 288 -15.92 9.34 18.53
CA LYS A 288 -17.00 9.82 19.41
C LYS A 288 -16.49 10.68 20.57
N LEU A 289 -15.23 10.47 20.97
CA LEU A 289 -14.61 11.15 22.13
C LEU A 289 -13.72 12.32 21.68
N ILE A 290 -13.07 12.19 20.54
CA ILE A 290 -12.05 13.12 20.07
C ILE A 290 -12.35 13.57 18.64
N SER A 291 -12.27 14.86 18.37
CA SER A 291 -12.45 15.38 17.01
C SER A 291 -11.37 14.87 16.05
N VAL A 292 -11.71 14.69 14.76
CA VAL A 292 -10.79 14.23 13.71
C VAL A 292 -9.50 15.05 13.67
N ARG A 293 -9.59 16.37 13.89
CA ARG A 293 -8.43 17.27 13.92
C ARG A 293 -7.48 16.96 15.09
N ARG A 294 -8.01 16.76 16.29
CA ARG A 294 -7.22 16.38 17.48
C ARG A 294 -6.60 15.01 17.29
N LEU A 295 -7.36 14.07 16.73
CA LEU A 295 -6.89 12.72 16.48
C LEU A 295 -5.75 12.72 15.43
N ALA A 296 -5.82 13.55 14.40
CA ALA A 296 -4.74 13.70 13.43
C ALA A 296 -3.43 14.20 14.07
N VAL A 297 -3.53 15.22 14.95
CA VAL A 297 -2.36 15.75 15.68
C VAL A 297 -1.78 14.69 16.62
N LEU A 298 -2.62 14.00 17.41
CA LEU A 298 -2.16 12.93 18.31
C LEU A 298 -1.54 11.75 17.55
N GLY A 299 -2.13 11.37 16.41
CA GLY A 299 -1.61 10.31 15.55
C GLY A 299 -0.24 10.65 14.97
N LEU A 300 -0.07 11.88 14.44
CA LEU A 300 1.22 12.36 13.92
C LEU A 300 2.28 12.43 15.03
N THR A 301 1.91 12.89 16.23
CA THR A 301 2.81 12.91 17.39
C THR A 301 3.22 11.50 17.79
N SER A 302 2.25 10.56 17.87
CA SER A 302 2.52 9.15 18.18
C SER A 302 3.47 8.53 17.16
N SER A 303 3.24 8.76 15.85
CA SER A 303 4.11 8.23 14.79
C SER A 303 5.51 8.85 14.83
N MET A 304 5.62 10.15 15.07
CA MET A 304 6.92 10.84 15.22
C MET A 304 7.74 10.21 16.34
N LEU A 305 7.13 10.04 17.52
CA LEU A 305 7.78 9.42 18.67
C LEU A 305 8.13 7.96 18.40
N ALA A 306 7.22 7.19 17.82
CA ALA A 306 7.46 5.78 17.50
C ALA A 306 8.65 5.62 16.55
N TYR A 307 8.74 6.44 15.50
CA TYR A 307 9.86 6.37 14.55
C TYR A 307 11.19 6.72 15.23
N ALA A 308 11.22 7.76 16.06
CA ALA A 308 12.43 8.10 16.83
C ALA A 308 12.83 6.95 17.78
N LEU A 309 11.86 6.36 18.47
CA LEU A 309 12.10 5.24 19.41
C LEU A 309 12.55 3.97 18.68
N TRP A 310 11.98 3.63 17.50
CA TRP A 310 12.48 2.50 16.70
C TRP A 310 13.92 2.71 16.26
N GLY A 311 14.29 3.93 15.82
CA GLY A 311 15.69 4.25 15.51
C GLY A 311 16.64 4.07 16.71
N ALA A 312 16.21 4.48 17.91
CA ALA A 312 16.96 4.40 19.14
C ALA A 312 16.90 3.03 19.84
N ALA A 313 16.04 2.09 19.38
CA ALA A 313 15.84 0.79 20.02
C ALA A 313 17.15 0.01 20.11
N THR A 314 17.46 -0.51 21.31
CA THR A 314 18.68 -1.28 21.60
C THR A 314 18.42 -2.77 21.75
N ARG A 315 17.17 -3.18 21.95
CA ARG A 315 16.76 -4.57 22.15
C ARG A 315 15.59 -4.95 21.23
N SER A 316 15.57 -6.17 20.75
CA SER A 316 14.56 -6.70 19.82
C SER A 316 13.11 -6.55 20.32
N TRP A 317 12.86 -6.78 21.62
CA TRP A 317 11.50 -6.66 22.19
C TRP A 317 10.95 -5.25 22.12
N MET A 318 11.80 -4.21 22.13
CA MET A 318 11.38 -2.81 22.02
C MET A 318 10.68 -2.54 20.68
N MET A 319 11.07 -3.23 19.62
CA MET A 319 10.41 -3.11 18.30
C MET A 319 8.92 -3.46 18.41
N TYR A 320 8.60 -4.58 19.09
CA TYR A 320 7.21 -5.00 19.32
C TYR A 320 6.48 -4.06 20.29
N ALA A 321 7.12 -3.68 21.39
CA ALA A 321 6.49 -2.78 22.38
C ALA A 321 6.07 -1.46 21.73
N ILE A 322 6.93 -0.86 20.88
CA ILE A 322 6.63 0.39 20.20
C ILE A 322 5.48 0.20 19.18
N ILE A 323 5.38 -0.96 18.50
CA ILE A 323 4.22 -1.26 17.62
C ILE A 323 2.92 -1.16 18.42
N PHE A 324 2.86 -1.78 19.60
CA PHE A 324 1.65 -1.79 20.45
C PHE A 324 1.37 -0.43 21.11
N VAL A 325 2.39 0.39 21.36
CA VAL A 325 2.20 1.75 21.92
C VAL A 325 1.77 2.75 20.83
N ASN A 326 2.18 2.55 19.57
CA ASN A 326 1.88 3.43 18.43
C ASN A 326 0.46 3.23 17.85
N LEU A 327 -0.54 2.95 18.69
CA LEU A 327 -1.94 2.74 18.25
C LEU A 327 -2.51 3.94 17.49
N LEU A 328 -2.24 5.16 17.99
CA LEU A 328 -2.76 6.37 17.37
C LEU A 328 -2.08 6.67 16.02
N GLY A 329 -0.87 6.23 15.82
CA GLY A 329 -0.18 6.36 14.52
C GLY A 329 -0.92 5.64 13.39
N ALA A 330 -1.58 4.51 13.67
CA ALA A 330 -2.38 3.80 12.69
C ALA A 330 -3.62 4.58 12.20
N THR A 331 -4.00 5.69 12.87
CA THR A 331 -5.12 6.55 12.48
C THR A 331 -4.73 7.69 11.53
N VAL A 332 -3.44 7.97 11.34
CA VAL A 332 -2.93 9.13 10.60
C VAL A 332 -3.49 9.19 9.18
N SER A 333 -3.36 8.11 8.42
CA SER A 333 -3.83 8.06 7.03
C SER A 333 -5.33 8.34 6.92
N SER A 334 -6.14 7.66 7.74
CA SER A 334 -7.62 7.79 7.73
C SER A 334 -8.07 9.20 8.13
N THR A 335 -7.41 9.80 9.15
CA THR A 335 -7.77 11.13 9.65
C THR A 335 -7.37 12.24 8.66
N ILE A 336 -6.18 12.15 8.06
CA ILE A 336 -5.73 13.12 7.06
C ILE A 336 -6.62 13.04 5.80
N GLN A 337 -6.92 11.83 5.32
CA GLN A 337 -7.85 11.64 4.19
C GLN A 337 -9.24 12.21 4.49
N SER A 338 -9.77 12.00 5.71
CA SER A 338 -11.06 12.55 6.14
C SER A 338 -11.04 14.09 6.14
N ILE A 339 -9.97 14.71 6.63
CA ILE A 339 -9.83 16.18 6.65
C ILE A 339 -9.76 16.74 5.24
N ILE A 340 -8.99 16.11 4.36
CA ILE A 340 -8.88 16.51 2.94
C ILE A 340 -10.20 16.34 2.21
N SER A 341 -10.87 15.21 2.40
CA SER A 341 -12.17 14.93 1.80
C SER A 341 -13.24 15.93 2.24
N SER A 342 -13.21 16.35 3.53
CA SER A 342 -14.13 17.36 4.08
C SER A 342 -13.80 18.80 3.63
N ALA A 343 -12.58 19.06 3.17
CA ALA A 343 -12.15 20.37 2.66
C ALA A 343 -12.43 20.54 1.16
N ALA A 344 -12.74 19.46 0.46
CA ALA A 344 -13.08 19.47 -0.95
C ALA A 344 -14.61 19.56 -1.15
N ASP A 345 -15.04 20.32 -2.17
CA ASP A 345 -16.44 20.35 -2.59
C ASP A 345 -16.91 18.96 -3.04
N ALA A 346 -18.20 18.65 -2.84
CA ALA A 346 -18.76 17.34 -3.17
C ALA A 346 -18.48 16.91 -4.62
N GLN A 347 -18.46 17.87 -5.57
CA GLN A 347 -18.14 17.62 -6.99
C GLN A 347 -16.65 17.30 -7.24
N ASN A 348 -15.74 17.76 -6.36
CA ASN A 348 -14.30 17.62 -6.50
C ASN A 348 -13.69 16.55 -5.56
N GLN A 349 -14.50 15.95 -4.67
CA GLN A 349 -14.03 14.98 -3.68
C GLN A 349 -13.31 13.79 -4.31
N GLY A 350 -13.85 13.19 -5.36
CA GLY A 350 -13.21 12.08 -6.07
C GLY A 350 -11.88 12.48 -6.73
N LYS A 351 -11.83 13.68 -7.32
CA LYS A 351 -10.60 14.23 -7.93
C LYS A 351 -9.52 14.46 -6.86
N THR A 352 -9.91 14.97 -5.70
CA THR A 352 -9.01 15.25 -4.58
C THR A 352 -8.44 13.95 -3.99
N LEU A 353 -9.28 12.94 -3.76
CA LEU A 353 -8.81 11.63 -3.29
C LEU A 353 -7.92 10.92 -4.31
N GLY A 354 -8.24 11.02 -5.61
CA GLY A 354 -7.37 10.53 -6.68
C GLY A 354 -6.00 11.22 -6.69
N ALA A 355 -5.98 12.52 -6.42
CA ALA A 355 -4.75 13.28 -6.32
C ALA A 355 -3.91 12.91 -5.08
N VAL A 356 -4.54 12.63 -3.92
CA VAL A 356 -3.89 12.05 -2.73
C VAL A 356 -3.27 10.69 -3.06
N GLY A 357 -3.98 9.84 -3.81
CA GLY A 357 -3.46 8.57 -4.32
C GLY A 357 -2.21 8.77 -5.19
N GLY A 358 -2.22 9.77 -6.07
CA GLY A 358 -1.06 10.13 -6.91
C GLY A 358 0.16 10.57 -6.10
N ILE A 359 -0.03 11.37 -5.02
CA ILE A 359 1.06 11.71 -4.10
C ILE A 359 1.63 10.45 -3.46
N ASN A 360 0.79 9.58 -2.91
CA ASN A 360 1.25 8.35 -2.26
C ASN A 360 2.02 7.46 -3.25
N SER A 361 1.57 7.34 -4.49
CA SER A 361 2.30 6.59 -5.53
C SER A 361 3.67 7.21 -5.83
N LEU A 362 3.76 8.55 -5.89
CA LEU A 362 5.04 9.24 -6.07
C LEU A 362 5.96 9.04 -4.85
N MET A 363 5.44 9.12 -3.64
CA MET A 363 6.21 8.86 -2.41
C MET A 363 6.73 7.42 -2.35
N ALA A 364 5.96 6.45 -2.84
CA ALA A 364 6.39 5.07 -2.95
C ALA A 364 7.59 4.88 -3.91
N VAL A 365 7.70 5.72 -4.96
CA VAL A 365 8.88 5.74 -5.85
C VAL A 365 10.08 6.40 -5.18
N ILE A 366 9.86 7.52 -4.50
CA ILE A 366 10.95 8.31 -3.89
C ILE A 366 11.53 7.60 -2.66
N ALA A 367 10.70 6.90 -1.90
CA ALA A 367 11.08 6.31 -0.62
C ALA A 367 12.28 5.34 -0.70
N PRO A 368 12.36 4.37 -1.63
CA PRO A 368 13.55 3.54 -1.76
C PRO A 368 14.80 4.33 -2.16
N ALA A 369 14.65 5.38 -2.98
CA ALA A 369 15.76 6.23 -3.41
C ALA A 369 16.36 7.07 -2.26
N ILE A 370 15.63 7.26 -1.16
CA ILE A 370 16.12 7.95 0.05
C ILE A 370 16.47 6.92 1.14
N GLY A 371 15.55 5.98 1.43
CA GLY A 371 15.70 5.06 2.54
C GLY A 371 16.87 4.09 2.39
N ALA A 372 17.08 3.55 1.19
CA ALA A 372 18.17 2.62 0.95
C ALA A 372 19.55 3.29 1.07
N PRO A 373 19.84 4.45 0.45
CA PRO A 373 21.10 5.15 0.68
C PRO A 373 21.35 5.51 2.14
N LEU A 374 20.33 5.98 2.88
CA LEU A 374 20.47 6.25 4.32
C LEU A 374 20.87 4.98 5.09
N LEU A 375 20.30 3.84 4.77
CA LEU A 375 20.65 2.58 5.40
C LEU A 375 22.03 2.09 4.94
N THR A 376 22.36 2.24 3.67
CA THR A 376 23.68 1.91 3.10
C THR A 376 24.82 2.63 3.84
N MET A 377 24.63 3.94 4.10
CA MET A 377 25.64 4.77 4.79
C MET A 377 25.96 4.27 6.20
N VAL A 378 25.04 3.58 6.87
CA VAL A 378 25.18 3.15 8.28
C VAL A 378 25.23 1.63 8.45
N SER A 379 25.08 0.86 7.38
CA SER A 379 25.04 -0.61 7.42
C SER A 379 26.34 -1.28 7.87
N HIS A 380 27.47 -0.59 7.69
CA HIS A 380 28.79 -1.07 8.10
C HIS A 380 29.06 -0.87 9.61
N LEU A 381 28.19 -0.16 10.33
CA LEU A 381 28.38 0.15 11.76
C LEU A 381 28.06 -1.08 12.63
N PRO A 382 28.68 -1.18 13.81
CA PRO A 382 28.39 -2.25 14.78
C PRO A 382 26.90 -2.28 15.18
N ARG A 383 26.35 -3.45 15.43
CA ARG A 383 24.92 -3.66 15.77
C ARG A 383 24.38 -2.77 16.89
N GLY A 384 25.20 -2.39 17.86
CA GLY A 384 24.82 -1.51 18.97
C GLY A 384 24.78 -0.02 18.64
N ASP A 385 25.26 0.41 17.47
CA ASP A 385 25.36 1.82 17.11
C ASP A 385 23.96 2.41 16.83
N TRP A 386 23.67 3.53 17.52
CA TRP A 386 22.39 4.23 17.36
C TRP A 386 22.20 4.83 15.96
N ARG A 387 23.29 5.13 15.24
CA ARG A 387 23.28 5.69 13.88
C ARG A 387 22.65 4.75 12.85
N ILE A 388 22.62 3.43 13.09
CA ILE A 388 21.91 2.48 12.23
C ILE A 388 20.41 2.87 12.11
N GLY A 389 19.87 3.58 13.11
CA GLY A 389 18.52 4.13 13.10
C GLY A 389 18.30 5.33 12.18
N ALA A 390 19.28 5.80 11.42
CA ALA A 390 19.19 7.00 10.57
C ALA A 390 17.94 7.06 9.66
N PRO A 391 17.50 6.00 8.97
CA PRO A 391 16.27 6.04 8.19
C PRO A 391 15.02 6.32 9.05
N PHE A 392 14.97 5.81 10.27
CA PHE A 392 13.85 6.03 11.19
C PHE A 392 13.85 7.43 11.80
N TYR A 393 15.04 7.99 12.09
CA TYR A 393 15.15 9.41 12.51
C TYR A 393 14.71 10.33 11.39
N PHE A 394 15.06 10.02 10.14
CA PHE A 394 14.54 10.74 8.98
C PHE A 394 13.02 10.67 8.88
N CYS A 395 12.42 9.49 9.09
CA CYS A 395 10.95 9.33 9.15
C CYS A 395 10.34 10.16 10.29
N ALA A 396 10.98 10.21 11.47
CA ALA A 396 10.54 11.04 12.59
C ALA A 396 10.56 12.54 12.25
N LEU A 397 11.61 13.02 11.56
CA LEU A 397 11.68 14.40 11.08
C LEU A 397 10.59 14.74 10.07
N LEU A 398 10.29 13.84 9.14
CA LEU A 398 9.17 14.01 8.20
C LEU A 398 7.83 14.10 8.93
N GLN A 399 7.62 13.26 9.95
CA GLN A 399 6.39 13.31 10.75
C GLN A 399 6.33 14.58 11.61
N ALA A 400 7.46 15.08 12.12
CA ALA A 400 7.53 16.36 12.81
C ALA A 400 7.16 17.52 11.88
N ALA A 401 7.65 17.51 10.65
CA ALA A 401 7.27 18.49 9.63
C ALA A 401 5.77 18.42 9.30
N ALA A 402 5.22 17.19 9.10
CA ALA A 402 3.80 16.98 8.88
C ALA A 402 2.95 17.48 10.07
N LEU A 403 3.38 17.22 11.30
CA LEU A 403 2.73 17.69 12.52
C LEU A 403 2.73 19.23 12.60
N PHE A 404 3.88 19.86 12.38
CA PHE A 404 4.02 21.31 12.37
C PHE A 404 3.08 21.96 11.36
N LEU A 405 3.09 21.49 10.11
CA LEU A 405 2.23 22.00 9.04
C LEU A 405 0.74 21.80 9.35
N THR A 406 0.36 20.66 9.94
CA THR A 406 -1.02 20.38 10.35
C THR A 406 -1.50 21.35 11.42
N VAL A 407 -0.68 21.58 12.46
CA VAL A 407 -0.99 22.51 13.55
C VAL A 407 -1.06 23.96 13.04
N ALA A 408 -0.11 24.37 12.20
CA ALA A 408 -0.09 25.70 11.58
C ALA A 408 -1.36 25.94 10.74
N HIS A 409 -1.75 24.97 9.90
CA HIS A 409 -2.96 25.06 9.09
C HIS A 409 -4.23 25.19 9.96
N PHE A 410 -4.34 24.45 11.05
CA PHE A 410 -5.49 24.54 11.93
C PHE A 410 -5.57 25.88 12.69
N ARG A 411 -4.41 26.43 13.10
CA ARG A 411 -4.31 27.74 13.74
C ARG A 411 -4.75 28.86 12.78
N SER A 412 -4.23 28.88 11.55
CA SER A 412 -4.57 29.86 10.52
C SER A 412 -6.08 29.88 10.22
N LYS A 413 -6.71 28.72 10.04
CA LYS A 413 -8.17 28.65 9.81
C LYS A 413 -9.00 29.11 11.03
N ARG A 414 -8.51 28.93 12.25
CA ARG A 414 -9.16 29.43 13.46
C ARG A 414 -9.12 30.95 13.53
N THR A 415 -7.95 31.56 13.25
CA THR A 415 -7.79 33.01 13.25
C THR A 415 -8.65 33.68 12.16
N ALA A 416 -8.67 33.11 10.97
CA ALA A 416 -9.52 33.61 9.88
C ALA A 416 -11.02 33.58 10.22
N ARG A 417 -11.51 32.53 10.91
CA ARG A 417 -12.91 32.48 11.36
C ARG A 417 -13.23 33.51 12.43
N LEU A 418 -12.32 33.77 13.36
CA LEU A 418 -12.52 34.78 14.40
C LEU A 418 -12.52 36.21 13.82
N ALA A 419 -11.73 36.47 12.78
CA ALA A 419 -11.70 37.76 12.09
C ALA A 419 -12.95 38.06 11.23
N ILE A 420 -13.73 37.03 10.84
CA ILE A 420 -15.00 37.18 10.11
C ILE A 420 -16.17 37.49 11.05
N HIS A 421 -16.04 37.12 12.32
CA HIS A 421 -17.08 37.30 13.36
C HIS A 421 -16.80 38.48 14.31
N ALA A 422 -15.67 39.16 14.15
CA ALA A 422 -15.33 40.44 14.79
C ALA A 422 -15.54 41.61 13.83
#